data_dd13b1c520911fda6dc2de02934aad90
#
_entry.id   dd13b1c520911fda6dc2de02934aad90
#
_cell.length_a   1.000
_cell.length_b   1.000
_cell.length_c   1.000
_cell.angle_alpha   90.00
_cell.angle_beta   90.00
_cell.angle_gamma   90.00
#
_symmetry.space_group_name_H-M   'P 1'
#
loop_
_entity.id
_entity.type
_entity.pdbx_description
1 polymer ?
#
loop_
_entity_poly.entity_id
_entity_poly.type
_entity_poly.pdbx_seq_one_letter_code
_entity_poly.pdbx_strand_id
1 'polypeptide(L)'
;GGTLTIKKGTYYISNAIYVPSNTTVVFENGVVFKKINKTGTNYKASGSMWQICPRSKSKKKNSIRKYKGAKNVTFKAKGKVTFDMNNIAGITIVAAHNQNIDISGITFKNQNGNHYVEVNGSKDVNIHDCYFGKSKKSTREKYYMKEAINIDLADKATHGLPLDWVKKDKTPCYNVTVENN
;
A
#
# COMPACT_ATOMS: atom_id res chain seq x y z
N GLY A 1 8.42 -16.93 -0.34
CA GLY A 1 7.88 -16.38 -1.57
C GLY A 1 7.13 -17.40 -2.39
N GLY A 2 6.55 -16.97 -3.47
CA GLY A 2 5.74 -17.81 -4.36
C GLY A 2 4.58 -17.03 -4.94
N THR A 3 3.68 -17.72 -5.64
CA THR A 3 2.48 -17.13 -6.22
C THR A 3 1.27 -17.43 -5.36
N LEU A 4 0.54 -16.38 -4.96
CA LEU A 4 -0.75 -16.46 -4.29
C LEU A 4 -1.83 -15.98 -5.25
N THR A 5 -2.77 -16.84 -5.59
CA THR A 5 -3.93 -16.45 -6.41
C THR A 5 -5.14 -16.21 -5.52
N ILE A 6 -5.67 -14.99 -5.60
CA ILE A 6 -6.89 -14.58 -4.90
C ILE A 6 -8.08 -14.79 -5.84
N LYS A 7 -8.99 -15.62 -5.44
CA LYS A 7 -10.18 -15.98 -6.21
C LYS A 7 -11.23 -14.87 -6.16
N LYS A 8 -12.14 -14.83 -7.17
CA LYS A 8 -13.29 -13.93 -7.18
C LYS A 8 -14.02 -13.93 -5.83
N GLY A 9 -14.31 -12.75 -5.31
CA GLY A 9 -15.02 -12.59 -4.04
C GLY A 9 -14.81 -11.21 -3.41
N THR A 10 -15.55 -10.93 -2.34
CA THR A 10 -15.39 -9.73 -1.53
C THR A 10 -14.71 -10.08 -0.21
N TYR A 11 -13.57 -9.46 0.04
CA TYR A 11 -12.73 -9.68 1.22
C TYR A 11 -12.74 -8.44 2.11
N TYR A 12 -13.25 -8.57 3.31
CA TYR A 12 -13.30 -7.49 4.30
C TYR A 12 -12.02 -7.47 5.13
N ILE A 13 -11.29 -6.36 5.07
CA ILE A 13 -9.95 -6.25 5.63
C ILE A 13 -9.92 -5.23 6.77
N SER A 14 -9.80 -5.68 8.01
CA SER A 14 -9.60 -4.83 9.18
C SER A 14 -8.12 -4.58 9.47
N ASN A 15 -7.28 -5.62 9.37
CA ASN A 15 -5.86 -5.56 9.64
C ASN A 15 -5.02 -5.61 8.34
N ALA A 16 -3.77 -5.16 8.42
CA ALA A 16 -2.87 -5.20 7.27
C ALA A 16 -2.51 -6.64 6.87
N ILE A 17 -2.49 -6.88 5.56
CA ILE A 17 -1.93 -8.08 4.97
C ILE A 17 -0.47 -7.80 4.67
N TYR A 18 0.42 -8.65 5.16
CA TYR A 18 1.86 -8.49 5.02
C TYR A 18 2.39 -9.33 3.86
N VAL A 19 3.16 -8.71 2.97
CA VAL A 19 3.70 -9.36 1.77
C VAL A 19 5.23 -9.43 1.87
N PRO A 20 5.80 -10.63 2.00
CA PRO A 20 7.25 -10.79 2.05
C PRO A 20 7.87 -10.75 0.65
N SER A 21 9.21 -10.81 0.60
CA SER A 21 9.96 -10.87 -0.66
C SER A 21 9.60 -12.09 -1.52
N ASN A 22 9.86 -11.95 -2.83
CA ASN A 22 9.68 -13.00 -3.84
C ASN A 22 8.23 -13.52 -3.91
N THR A 23 7.26 -12.61 -3.78
CA THR A 23 5.83 -12.94 -3.75
C THR A 23 5.10 -12.28 -4.90
N THR A 24 4.38 -13.07 -5.69
CA THR A 24 3.43 -12.59 -6.68
C THR A 24 2.01 -12.81 -6.16
N VAL A 25 1.23 -11.75 -6.04
CA VAL A 25 -0.19 -11.82 -5.71
C VAL A 25 -1.00 -11.57 -6.97
N VAL A 26 -1.68 -12.60 -7.45
CA VAL A 26 -2.54 -12.55 -8.63
C VAL A 26 -3.98 -12.45 -8.16
N PHE A 27 -4.69 -11.42 -8.60
CA PHE A 27 -6.11 -11.22 -8.30
C PHE A 27 -6.94 -11.62 -9.51
N GLU A 28 -7.84 -12.57 -9.35
CA GLU A 28 -8.77 -12.95 -10.42
C GLU A 28 -9.82 -11.86 -10.68
N ASN A 29 -10.43 -11.91 -11.85
CA ASN A 29 -11.52 -11.02 -12.21
C ASN A 29 -12.65 -11.08 -11.18
N GLY A 30 -13.14 -9.92 -10.74
CA GLY A 30 -14.22 -9.80 -9.75
C GLY A 30 -13.77 -9.86 -8.29
N VAL A 31 -12.47 -9.75 -8.02
CA VAL A 31 -11.94 -9.60 -6.65
C VAL A 31 -12.21 -8.20 -6.14
N VAL A 32 -12.74 -8.09 -4.92
CA VAL A 32 -12.92 -6.84 -4.18
C VAL A 32 -12.30 -6.97 -2.80
N PHE A 33 -11.32 -6.12 -2.49
CA PHE A 33 -10.85 -5.91 -1.11
C PHE A 33 -11.52 -4.66 -0.56
N LYS A 34 -12.21 -4.80 0.56
CA LYS A 34 -12.93 -3.70 1.20
C LYS A 34 -12.43 -3.45 2.61
N LYS A 35 -11.97 -2.24 2.88
CA LYS A 35 -11.48 -1.85 4.21
C LYS A 35 -12.64 -1.77 5.20
N ILE A 36 -12.43 -2.28 6.42
CA ILE A 36 -13.36 -2.15 7.54
C ILE A 36 -12.60 -1.75 8.82
N ASN A 37 -13.30 -1.10 9.75
CA ASN A 37 -12.74 -0.67 11.05
C ASN A 37 -13.01 -1.65 12.20
N LYS A 38 -13.98 -2.54 12.03
CA LYS A 38 -14.32 -3.53 13.05
C LYS A 38 -13.47 -4.78 12.87
N THR A 39 -12.71 -5.16 13.87
CA THR A 39 -11.85 -6.36 13.84
C THR A 39 -12.55 -7.61 14.37
N GLY A 40 -13.70 -7.44 15.01
CA GLY A 40 -14.35 -8.53 15.77
C GLY A 40 -13.62 -8.87 17.09
N THR A 41 -12.63 -8.07 17.46
CA THR A 41 -11.81 -8.24 18.69
C THR A 41 -11.57 -6.88 19.34
N ASN A 42 -10.85 -6.87 20.47
CA ASN A 42 -10.43 -5.64 21.17
C ASN A 42 -9.23 -4.93 20.47
N TYR A 43 -8.68 -5.48 19.40
CA TYR A 43 -7.59 -4.85 18.65
C TYR A 43 -8.12 -3.76 17.72
N LYS A 44 -7.37 -2.66 17.61
CA LYS A 44 -7.67 -1.61 16.65
C LYS A 44 -7.37 -2.10 15.22
N ALA A 45 -8.22 -1.69 14.29
CA ALA A 45 -7.97 -1.92 12.87
C ALA A 45 -6.68 -1.19 12.42
N SER A 46 -5.97 -1.79 11.48
CA SER A 46 -4.77 -1.19 10.89
C SER A 46 -5.12 0.03 10.02
N GLY A 47 -4.26 1.04 10.03
CA GLY A 47 -4.32 2.20 9.11
C GLY A 47 -3.90 1.88 7.67
N SER A 48 -3.64 0.63 7.32
CA SER A 48 -3.33 0.20 5.96
C SER A 48 -4.05 -1.09 5.59
N MET A 49 -4.17 -1.36 4.28
CA MET A 49 -4.71 -2.62 3.78
C MET A 49 -3.59 -3.62 3.49
N TRP A 50 -2.54 -3.18 2.79
CA TRP A 50 -1.38 -4.00 2.45
C TRP A 50 -0.09 -3.35 2.92
N GLN A 51 0.84 -4.13 3.44
CA GLN A 51 2.20 -3.69 3.75
C GLN A 51 3.20 -4.64 3.11
N ILE A 52 4.04 -4.11 2.22
CA ILE A 52 5.11 -4.88 1.59
C ILE A 52 6.28 -4.98 2.58
N CYS A 53 6.14 -5.93 3.50
CA CYS A 53 7.02 -6.12 4.63
C CYS A 53 6.85 -7.53 5.18
N PRO A 54 7.91 -8.24 5.55
CA PRO A 54 7.80 -9.51 6.27
C PRO A 54 7.11 -9.32 7.62
N ARG A 55 6.13 -10.16 7.94
CA ARG A 55 5.38 -10.07 9.21
C ARG A 55 6.31 -10.07 10.43
N SER A 56 7.41 -10.81 10.38
CA SER A 56 8.42 -10.88 11.45
C SER A 56 9.13 -9.54 11.71
N LYS A 57 9.13 -8.61 10.75
CA LYS A 57 9.72 -7.28 10.88
C LYS A 57 8.70 -6.19 11.24
N SER A 58 7.42 -6.41 10.95
CA SER A 58 6.38 -5.39 11.00
C SER A 58 6.13 -4.77 12.40
N LYS A 59 6.51 -5.46 13.46
CA LYS A 59 6.39 -4.97 14.86
C LYS A 59 7.73 -4.54 15.47
N LYS A 60 8.82 -4.57 14.71
CA LYS A 60 10.17 -4.23 15.22
C LYS A 60 10.53 -2.83 14.80
N LYS A 61 10.69 -1.92 15.77
CA LYS A 61 11.04 -0.52 15.54
C LYS A 61 12.32 -0.41 14.69
N ASN A 62 12.25 0.44 13.64
CA ASN A 62 13.37 0.72 12.72
C ASN A 62 14.04 -0.54 12.13
N SER A 63 13.29 -1.62 11.97
CA SER A 63 13.84 -2.92 11.54
C SER A 63 14.21 -2.97 10.07
N ILE A 64 13.68 -2.06 9.25
CA ILE A 64 13.94 -1.98 7.81
C ILE A 64 14.44 -0.57 7.49
N ARG A 65 15.54 -0.51 6.74
CA ARG A 65 16.24 0.73 6.37
C ARG A 65 16.86 0.63 5.00
N LYS A 66 17.16 1.78 4.38
CA LYS A 66 17.68 1.87 3.01
C LYS A 66 16.79 1.04 2.07
N TYR A 67 17.39 0.27 1.17
CA TYR A 67 16.64 -0.63 0.27
C TYR A 67 16.68 -2.08 0.77
N LYS A 68 16.61 -2.31 2.12
CA LYS A 68 16.69 -3.64 2.74
C LYS A 68 15.35 -4.22 3.16
N GLY A 69 14.26 -3.68 2.62
CA GLY A 69 12.91 -4.21 2.77
C GLY A 69 12.64 -5.44 1.90
N ALA A 70 11.38 -5.73 1.71
CA ALA A 70 10.99 -6.80 0.80
C ALA A 70 11.39 -6.44 -0.65
N LYS A 71 11.69 -7.46 -1.45
CA LYS A 71 12.06 -7.32 -2.85
C LYS A 71 11.32 -8.33 -3.73
N ASN A 72 11.21 -8.01 -5.01
CA ASN A 72 10.55 -8.86 -6.00
C ASN A 72 9.10 -9.17 -5.59
N VAL A 73 8.27 -8.13 -5.47
CA VAL A 73 6.85 -8.27 -5.12
C VAL A 73 6.00 -7.72 -6.24
N THR A 74 5.07 -8.53 -6.72
CA THR A 74 4.13 -8.19 -7.78
C THR A 74 2.70 -8.28 -7.27
N PHE A 75 1.90 -7.24 -7.53
CA PHE A 75 0.45 -7.22 -7.42
C PHE A 75 -0.13 -7.14 -8.83
N LYS A 76 -0.76 -8.20 -9.30
CA LYS A 76 -1.26 -8.29 -10.67
C LYS A 76 -2.75 -8.61 -10.73
N ALA A 77 -3.54 -7.69 -11.27
CA ALA A 77 -4.95 -7.94 -11.55
C ALA A 77 -5.12 -8.69 -12.89
N LYS A 78 -6.06 -9.65 -12.88
CA LYS A 78 -6.55 -10.32 -14.09
C LYS A 78 -8.01 -9.92 -14.30
N GLY A 79 -8.24 -8.82 -14.99
CA GLY A 79 -9.56 -8.24 -15.20
C GLY A 79 -9.97 -7.25 -14.10
N LYS A 80 -11.25 -7.11 -13.80
CA LYS A 80 -11.76 -6.11 -12.87
C LYS A 80 -11.45 -6.48 -11.42
N VAL A 81 -10.53 -5.76 -10.80
CA VAL A 81 -10.12 -5.90 -9.40
C VAL A 81 -10.27 -4.55 -8.69
N THR A 82 -10.85 -4.55 -7.50
CA THR A 82 -11.12 -3.31 -6.76
C THR A 82 -10.52 -3.37 -5.35
N PHE A 83 -9.76 -2.33 -4.99
CA PHE A 83 -9.35 -2.05 -3.62
C PHE A 83 -10.12 -0.84 -3.12
N ASP A 84 -11.08 -1.08 -2.22
CA ASP A 84 -12.05 -0.11 -1.73
C ASP A 84 -11.72 0.28 -0.29
N MET A 85 -11.28 1.52 -0.08
CA MET A 85 -11.01 2.04 1.26
C MET A 85 -12.27 2.37 2.06
N ASN A 86 -13.46 2.23 1.46
CA ASN A 86 -14.75 2.37 2.15
C ASN A 86 -14.89 3.68 2.94
N ASN A 87 -14.30 4.75 2.44
CA ASN A 87 -14.19 6.05 3.11
C ASN A 87 -13.50 6.01 4.49
N ILE A 88 -12.68 5.00 4.73
CA ILE A 88 -11.85 4.89 5.93
C ILE A 88 -10.49 5.52 5.67
N ALA A 89 -10.01 6.33 6.61
CA ALA A 89 -8.69 6.92 6.54
C ALA A 89 -7.59 5.85 6.65
N GLY A 90 -6.59 5.95 5.78
CA GLY A 90 -5.49 4.99 5.77
C GLY A 90 -4.79 4.92 4.41
N ILE A 91 -3.86 4.00 4.27
CA ILE A 91 -3.09 3.76 3.05
C ILE A 91 -3.46 2.39 2.49
N THR A 92 -3.76 2.32 1.20
CA THR A 92 -4.14 1.02 0.62
C THR A 92 -2.93 0.10 0.50
N ILE A 93 -1.85 0.55 -0.16
CA ILE A 93 -0.60 -0.23 -0.28
C ILE A 93 0.58 0.60 0.24
N VAL A 94 1.36 0.01 1.13
CA VAL A 94 2.61 0.60 1.64
C VAL A 94 3.80 -0.16 1.07
N ALA A 95 4.63 0.55 0.31
CA ALA A 95 5.92 0.11 -0.20
C ALA A 95 7.03 0.97 0.42
N ALA A 96 7.63 0.52 1.53
CA ALA A 96 8.67 1.28 2.22
C ALA A 96 9.99 0.49 2.27
N HIS A 97 11.09 1.16 1.85
CA HIS A 97 12.43 0.56 1.76
C HIS A 97 12.51 -0.69 0.88
N ASN A 98 11.59 -0.82 -0.05
CA ASN A 98 11.47 -1.98 -0.92
C ASN A 98 12.31 -1.86 -2.20
N GLN A 99 12.42 -2.97 -2.94
CA GLN A 99 13.08 -3.03 -4.24
C GLN A 99 12.30 -3.92 -5.20
N ASN A 100 12.25 -3.54 -6.47
CA ASN A 100 11.60 -4.30 -7.53
C ASN A 100 10.16 -4.67 -7.18
N ILE A 101 9.31 -3.65 -7.19
CA ILE A 101 7.88 -3.73 -6.87
C ILE A 101 7.08 -3.41 -8.11
N ASP A 102 6.11 -4.25 -8.43
CA ASP A 102 5.20 -4.06 -9.55
C ASP A 102 3.75 -4.10 -9.08
N ILE A 103 2.96 -3.09 -9.45
CA ILE A 103 1.54 -2.98 -9.09
C ILE A 103 0.75 -2.64 -10.35
N SER A 104 -0.14 -3.55 -10.78
CA SER A 104 -0.82 -3.37 -12.06
C SER A 104 -2.29 -3.79 -12.08
N GLY A 105 -3.07 -3.04 -12.87
CA GLY A 105 -4.45 -3.35 -13.25
C GLY A 105 -5.51 -3.17 -12.15
N ILE A 106 -5.19 -2.49 -11.05
CA ILE A 106 -6.06 -2.38 -9.87
C ILE A 106 -6.88 -1.08 -9.92
N THR A 107 -8.17 -1.18 -9.64
CA THR A 107 -9.04 -0.02 -9.38
C THR A 107 -9.01 0.31 -7.88
N PHE A 108 -8.48 1.48 -7.54
CA PHE A 108 -8.50 2.03 -6.18
C PHE A 108 -9.66 3.01 -6.03
N LYS A 109 -10.41 2.95 -4.93
CA LYS A 109 -11.52 3.87 -4.71
C LYS A 109 -11.84 4.15 -3.24
N ASN A 110 -12.63 5.21 -3.03
CA ASN A 110 -13.19 5.62 -1.74
C ASN A 110 -12.14 5.88 -0.66
N GLN A 111 -11.03 6.51 -1.03
CA GLN A 111 -10.00 6.99 -0.09
C GLN A 111 -10.54 8.12 0.78
N ASN A 112 -10.15 8.13 2.06
CA ASN A 112 -10.47 9.23 2.98
C ASN A 112 -9.22 9.68 3.73
N GLY A 113 -8.46 10.58 3.13
CA GLY A 113 -7.16 11.03 3.65
C GLY A 113 -6.04 9.99 3.48
N ASN A 114 -4.81 10.44 3.48
CA ASN A 114 -3.62 9.69 3.07
C ASN A 114 -3.69 9.29 1.58
N HIS A 115 -3.01 8.23 1.17
CA HIS A 115 -2.76 7.87 -0.21
C HIS A 115 -3.28 6.46 -0.52
N TYR A 116 -3.57 6.17 -1.78
CA TYR A 116 -3.80 4.79 -2.18
C TYR A 116 -2.50 4.00 -2.14
N VAL A 117 -1.44 4.56 -2.72
CA VAL A 117 -0.12 3.92 -2.69
C VAL A 117 0.89 4.88 -2.06
N GLU A 118 1.60 4.42 -1.07
CA GLU A 118 2.73 5.09 -0.45
C GLU A 118 4.01 4.39 -0.87
N VAL A 119 4.87 5.11 -1.59
CA VAL A 119 6.23 4.67 -1.97
C VAL A 119 7.22 5.48 -1.16
N ASN A 120 7.85 4.87 -0.17
CA ASN A 120 8.71 5.57 0.77
C ASN A 120 10.12 4.95 0.80
N GLY A 121 11.13 5.73 0.39
CA GLY A 121 12.51 5.27 0.37
C GLY A 121 12.76 3.97 -0.38
N SER A 122 12.02 3.71 -1.44
CA SER A 122 12.04 2.48 -2.22
C SER A 122 12.65 2.69 -3.61
N LYS A 123 13.04 1.63 -4.27
CA LYS A 123 13.59 1.71 -5.63
C LYS A 123 13.06 0.63 -6.57
N ASP A 124 13.14 0.91 -7.87
CA ASP A 124 12.67 0.02 -8.92
C ASP A 124 11.19 -0.33 -8.71
N VAL A 125 10.34 0.70 -8.63
CA VAL A 125 8.90 0.56 -8.39
C VAL A 125 8.15 0.94 -9.66
N ASN A 126 7.30 0.04 -10.12
CA ASN A 126 6.42 0.28 -11.26
C ASN A 126 4.95 0.20 -10.84
N ILE A 127 4.17 1.23 -11.17
CA ILE A 127 2.73 1.32 -10.92
C ILE A 127 2.06 1.66 -12.24
N HIS A 128 1.31 0.72 -12.80
CA HIS A 128 0.79 0.89 -14.15
C HIS A 128 -0.58 0.25 -14.38
N ASP A 129 -1.28 0.75 -15.41
CA ASP A 129 -2.59 0.24 -15.81
C ASP A 129 -3.62 0.22 -14.67
N CYS A 130 -3.45 1.09 -13.66
CA CYS A 130 -4.33 1.21 -12.52
C CYS A 130 -5.35 2.34 -12.73
N TYR A 131 -6.41 2.33 -11.96
CA TYR A 131 -7.37 3.42 -11.90
C TYR A 131 -7.48 3.96 -10.48
N PHE A 132 -7.20 5.24 -10.30
CA PHE A 132 -7.29 5.94 -9.02
C PHE A 132 -8.58 6.78 -8.98
N GLY A 133 -9.59 6.25 -8.32
CA GLY A 133 -10.89 6.89 -8.20
C GLY A 133 -10.90 8.05 -7.20
N LYS A 134 -12.05 8.72 -7.11
CA LYS A 134 -12.22 9.87 -6.22
C LYS A 134 -11.96 9.51 -4.76
N SER A 135 -11.19 10.34 -4.08
CA SER A 135 -11.09 10.34 -2.63
C SER A 135 -12.25 11.14 -2.02
N LYS A 136 -12.60 10.86 -0.77
CA LYS A 136 -13.54 11.68 -0.01
C LYS A 136 -13.00 13.11 0.11
N LYS A 137 -13.85 14.10 -0.15
CA LYS A 137 -13.49 15.51 -0.01
C LYS A 137 -13.01 15.79 1.43
N SER A 138 -11.85 16.41 1.58
CA SER A 138 -11.39 16.84 2.91
C SER A 138 -12.30 17.95 3.43
N THR A 139 -12.71 17.85 4.68
CA THR A 139 -13.38 18.96 5.39
C THR A 139 -12.39 19.96 5.99
N ARG A 140 -11.08 19.65 5.94
CA ARG A 140 -10.01 20.53 6.43
C ARG A 140 -9.40 21.30 5.27
N GLU A 141 -9.67 22.59 5.20
CA GLU A 141 -9.17 23.47 4.13
C GLU A 141 -7.65 23.46 3.93
N LYS A 142 -6.88 23.15 4.98
CA LYS A 142 -5.40 23.13 4.93
C LYS A 142 -4.80 21.91 4.21
N TYR A 143 -5.58 20.91 3.84
CA TYR A 143 -5.06 19.66 3.25
C TYR A 143 -5.83 19.28 1.99
N TYR A 144 -5.77 20.18 1.00
CA TYR A 144 -6.45 19.96 -0.28
C TYR A 144 -5.81 18.88 -1.14
N MET A 145 -4.53 18.62 -0.93
CA MET A 145 -3.78 17.73 -1.79
C MET A 145 -3.75 16.34 -1.18
N LYS A 146 -4.62 15.51 -1.69
CA LYS A 146 -4.60 14.07 -1.44
C LYS A 146 -4.05 13.44 -2.71
N GLU A 147 -2.78 13.19 -2.71
CA GLU A 147 -2.13 12.47 -3.77
C GLU A 147 -2.69 11.04 -3.82
N ALA A 148 -2.97 10.55 -5.01
CA ALA A 148 -3.33 9.14 -5.20
C ALA A 148 -2.12 8.24 -4.88
N ILE A 149 -0.96 8.66 -5.34
CA ILE A 149 0.33 8.02 -5.09
C ILE A 149 1.24 9.06 -4.45
N ASN A 150 1.83 8.74 -3.30
CA ASN A 150 2.86 9.56 -2.67
C ASN A 150 4.22 8.89 -2.84
N ILE A 151 5.20 9.63 -3.35
CA ILE A 151 6.58 9.16 -3.55
C ILE A 151 7.47 10.05 -2.70
N ASP A 152 8.04 9.48 -1.63
CA ASP A 152 8.63 10.30 -0.59
C ASP A 152 9.94 9.74 -0.02
N LEU A 153 10.72 10.61 0.59
CA LEU A 153 11.87 10.22 1.40
C LEU A 153 11.43 9.46 2.64
N ALA A 154 12.27 8.52 3.08
CA ALA A 154 12.08 7.90 4.38
C ALA A 154 12.62 8.81 5.50
N ASP A 155 11.98 9.93 5.77
CA ASP A 155 12.43 10.85 6.83
C ASP A 155 11.31 11.25 7.82
N LYS A 156 11.62 12.16 8.75
CA LYS A 156 10.68 12.62 9.76
C LYS A 156 9.80 13.76 9.29
N ALA A 157 10.23 14.50 8.29
CA ALA A 157 9.52 15.69 7.79
C ALA A 157 8.32 15.28 6.97
N THR A 158 8.42 14.16 6.29
CA THR A 158 7.30 13.57 5.59
C THR A 158 6.39 12.90 6.61
N HIS A 159 5.27 13.47 6.87
CA HIS A 159 4.26 12.95 7.81
C HIS A 159 3.67 11.59 7.38
N GLY A 160 4.27 10.97 6.34
CA GLY A 160 3.66 9.95 5.53
C GLY A 160 3.52 8.59 6.19
N LEU A 161 4.44 8.15 7.03
CA LEU A 161 4.42 6.74 7.39
C LEU A 161 4.56 6.49 8.90
N PRO A 162 3.45 6.42 9.66
CA PRO A 162 3.49 6.13 11.09
C PRO A 162 3.69 4.63 11.37
N LEU A 163 4.57 3.97 10.61
CA LEU A 163 4.90 2.56 10.80
C LEU A 163 6.24 2.41 11.52
N ASP A 164 6.22 1.75 12.67
CA ASP A 164 7.39 1.60 13.54
C ASP A 164 8.58 0.91 12.86
N TRP A 165 8.29 -0.02 11.94
CA TRP A 165 9.32 -0.78 11.26
C TRP A 165 10.11 0.01 10.22
N VAL A 166 9.58 1.15 9.76
CA VAL A 166 10.24 2.01 8.77
C VAL A 166 11.29 2.89 9.46
N LYS A 167 12.56 2.72 9.12
CA LYS A 167 13.63 3.60 9.59
C LYS A 167 13.58 4.93 8.86
N LYS A 168 13.52 6.01 9.60
CA LYS A 168 13.58 7.39 9.08
C LYS A 168 15.04 7.79 8.84
N ASP A 169 15.66 7.26 7.80
CA ASP A 169 17.08 7.39 7.49
C ASP A 169 17.39 8.22 6.24
N LYS A 170 16.38 8.97 5.75
CA LYS A 170 16.48 9.84 4.56
C LYS A 170 16.79 9.08 3.27
N THR A 171 16.46 7.79 3.20
CA THR A 171 16.60 7.03 1.97
C THR A 171 15.67 7.63 0.90
N PRO A 172 16.19 8.05 -0.26
CA PRO A 172 15.36 8.55 -1.35
C PRO A 172 14.65 7.41 -2.09
N CYS A 173 13.59 7.76 -2.82
CA CYS A 173 13.08 6.88 -3.87
C CYS A 173 13.97 6.99 -5.11
N TYR A 174 14.10 5.89 -5.84
CA TYR A 174 14.89 5.82 -7.05
C TYR A 174 14.21 4.91 -8.08
N ASN A 175 14.24 5.31 -9.36
CA ASN A 175 13.66 4.54 -10.46
C ASN A 175 12.20 4.13 -10.18
N VAL A 176 11.33 5.13 -10.03
CA VAL A 176 9.88 4.93 -9.84
C VAL A 176 9.17 5.34 -11.12
N THR A 177 8.44 4.41 -11.71
CA THR A 177 7.63 4.62 -12.91
C THR A 177 6.14 4.59 -12.54
N VAL A 178 5.39 5.56 -13.04
CA VAL A 178 3.93 5.63 -12.91
C VAL A 178 3.36 5.93 -14.29
N GLU A 179 2.69 4.95 -14.89
CA GLU A 179 2.26 5.06 -16.29
C GLU A 179 0.92 4.39 -16.56
N ASN A 180 0.21 4.87 -17.58
CA ASN A 180 -1.07 4.31 -18.05
C ASN A 180 -2.14 4.16 -16.96
N ASN A 181 -2.23 5.14 -16.04
CA ASN A 181 -3.16 5.11 -14.91
C ASN A 181 -4.35 6.07 -15.09
#